data_0e637aa3183d36029c5aa98cb29fa90f
#
_entry.id   0e637aa3183d36029c5aa98cb29fa90f
#
_cell.length_a   1.000
_cell.length_b   1.000
_cell.length_c   1.000
_cell.angle_alpha   90.00
_cell.angle_beta   90.00
_cell.angle_gamma   90.00
#
_symmetry.space_group_name_H-M   'P 1'
#
loop_
_entity.id
_entity.type
_entity.pdbx_description
1 polymer ?
#
loop_
_entity_poly.entity_id
_entity_poly.type
_entity_poly.pdbx_seq_one_letter_code
_entity_poly.pdbx_strand_id
1 'polypeptide(L)'
;MALTKKPENILIIRLSAIGDVINVLPALRLLRSNFPDSSITWLVEDRASEIIRDHPDLDEVIIYPRKKWQRGILKVNRSLNVISETLSFYKKLRRNHYDLVIDFQGNLKSAVMNMITGSRNRLGFGKGYCKELNYLSTQHHAYPAGKKIHRIEKNLSLLKELDIETNFQRPELPVTRDDEEYISNFIEGNADPSLPIIIIHPGTSKFGSFKQWPAENYTLLADMILDRHKANVILTWGPGEVDTVNEIVKSMKHNALPACETKSIKQLTELIKRATLFIGGDTGPLHIASIMGIPVVGIYGPKDPAIYGPYDGTAIVIKKDVPCSPCRKRTCGDPICMSTILPEDVFRGVEKLMQKK
;
A
#
# COMPACT_ATOMS: atom_id res chain seq x y z
N MET A 1 -4.37 -18.93 20.10
CA MET A 1 -4.00 -20.22 19.46
C MET A 1 -2.73 -20.72 20.12
N ALA A 2 -2.79 -21.82 20.86
CA ALA A 2 -1.55 -22.38 21.44
C ALA A 2 -0.80 -23.17 20.36
N LEU A 3 0.33 -22.66 19.92
CA LEU A 3 1.25 -23.41 19.08
C LEU A 3 2.00 -24.42 19.95
N THR A 4 1.91 -25.69 19.64
CA THR A 4 2.61 -26.78 20.39
C THR A 4 4.14 -26.70 20.21
N LYS A 5 4.60 -26.08 19.12
CA LYS A 5 6.02 -25.83 18.78
C LYS A 5 6.11 -24.51 18.02
N LYS A 6 7.23 -23.81 18.11
CA LYS A 6 7.51 -22.66 17.24
C LYS A 6 7.49 -23.12 15.78
N PRO A 7 6.79 -22.41 14.87
CA PRO A 7 6.74 -22.78 13.47
C PRO A 7 8.10 -22.59 12.80
N GLU A 8 8.55 -23.59 12.04
CA GLU A 8 9.77 -23.48 11.24
C GLU A 8 9.50 -22.81 9.88
N ASN A 9 8.31 -23.08 9.31
CA ASN A 9 7.91 -22.57 7.99
C ASN A 9 6.57 -21.83 8.10
N ILE A 10 6.57 -20.52 7.86
CA ILE A 10 5.39 -19.65 7.92
C ILE A 10 5.05 -19.18 6.50
N LEU A 11 3.77 -19.29 6.10
CA LEU A 11 3.25 -18.70 4.88
C LEU A 11 2.33 -17.52 5.21
N ILE A 12 2.64 -16.37 4.65
CA ILE A 12 1.76 -15.20 4.60
C ILE A 12 1.01 -15.19 3.27
N ILE A 13 -0.33 -15.08 3.32
CA ILE A 13 -1.15 -14.92 2.12
C ILE A 13 -1.74 -13.50 2.10
N ARG A 14 -1.17 -12.65 1.26
CA ARG A 14 -1.73 -11.35 0.89
C ARG A 14 -1.45 -11.06 -0.57
N LEU A 15 -2.46 -11.24 -1.43
CA LEU A 15 -2.28 -11.27 -2.88
C LEU A 15 -2.24 -9.85 -3.48
N SER A 16 -3.08 -8.95 -3.01
CA SER A 16 -3.27 -7.60 -3.55
C SER A 16 -4.14 -6.71 -2.64
N ALA A 17 -4.28 -5.40 -2.82
CA ALA A 17 -3.54 -4.51 -3.71
C ALA A 17 -2.29 -3.95 -3.02
N ILE A 18 -1.51 -3.08 -3.69
CA ILE A 18 -0.26 -2.51 -3.15
C ILE A 18 -0.47 -1.92 -1.75
N GLY A 19 -1.42 -0.99 -1.57
CA GLY A 19 -1.70 -0.40 -0.25
C GLY A 19 -2.12 -1.43 0.81
N ASP A 20 -2.82 -2.48 0.41
CA ASP A 20 -3.19 -3.56 1.32
C ASP A 20 -1.99 -4.45 1.69
N VAL A 21 -1.01 -4.64 0.80
CA VAL A 21 0.26 -5.34 1.09
C VAL A 21 1.08 -4.50 2.07
N ILE A 22 1.20 -3.18 1.84
CA ILE A 22 1.85 -2.24 2.77
C ILE A 22 1.25 -2.34 4.18
N ASN A 23 -0.07 -2.41 4.28
CA ASN A 23 -0.77 -2.52 5.57
C ASN A 23 -0.54 -3.86 6.32
N VAL A 24 0.12 -4.85 5.70
CA VAL A 24 0.52 -6.11 6.38
C VAL A 24 1.98 -6.06 6.83
N LEU A 25 2.81 -5.15 6.30
CA LEU A 25 4.23 -5.08 6.66
C LEU A 25 4.51 -4.93 8.16
N PRO A 26 3.72 -4.16 8.96
CA PRO A 26 3.90 -4.14 10.41
C PRO A 26 3.68 -5.51 11.06
N ALA A 27 2.75 -6.31 10.52
CA ALA A 27 2.55 -7.68 11.01
C ALA A 27 3.71 -8.59 10.61
N LEU A 28 4.28 -8.43 9.41
CA LEU A 28 5.49 -9.14 8.99
C LEU A 28 6.66 -8.83 9.94
N ARG A 29 6.89 -7.55 10.27
CA ARG A 29 7.95 -7.14 11.19
C ARG A 29 7.80 -7.81 12.56
N LEU A 30 6.59 -7.84 13.11
CA LEU A 30 6.31 -8.52 14.37
C LEU A 30 6.48 -10.04 14.27
N LEU A 31 6.08 -10.67 13.16
CA LEU A 31 6.33 -12.09 12.94
C LEU A 31 7.81 -12.42 12.94
N ARG A 32 8.63 -11.65 12.21
CA ARG A 32 10.09 -11.85 12.18
C ARG A 32 10.70 -11.67 13.56
N SER A 33 10.28 -10.65 14.31
CA SER A 33 10.79 -10.39 15.68
C SER A 33 10.46 -11.52 16.66
N ASN A 34 9.29 -12.16 16.52
CA ASN A 34 8.85 -13.25 17.41
C ASN A 34 9.31 -14.64 16.94
N PHE A 35 9.58 -14.79 15.65
CA PHE A 35 10.04 -16.03 15.03
C PHE A 35 11.30 -15.78 14.19
N PRO A 36 12.43 -15.40 14.81
CA PRO A 36 13.65 -15.01 14.08
C PRO A 36 14.23 -16.13 13.23
N ASP A 37 14.09 -17.37 13.66
CA ASP A 37 14.66 -18.57 13.01
C ASP A 37 13.70 -19.21 11.99
N SER A 38 12.46 -18.72 11.89
CA SER A 38 11.47 -19.28 10.96
C SER A 38 11.74 -18.83 9.53
N SER A 39 11.53 -19.72 8.58
CA SER A 39 11.43 -19.35 7.17
C SER A 39 10.07 -18.71 6.90
N ILE A 40 10.05 -17.41 6.56
CA ILE A 40 8.82 -16.67 6.26
C ILE A 40 8.69 -16.48 4.75
N THR A 41 7.68 -17.13 4.19
CA THR A 41 7.32 -17.04 2.77
C THR A 41 6.09 -16.15 2.60
N TRP A 42 6.07 -15.29 1.57
CA TRP A 42 4.91 -14.47 1.24
C TRP A 42 4.35 -14.81 -0.14
N LEU A 43 3.07 -15.16 -0.22
CA LEU A 43 2.34 -15.38 -1.46
C LEU A 43 1.63 -14.09 -1.89
N VAL A 44 1.99 -13.57 -3.08
CA VAL A 44 1.54 -12.26 -3.59
C VAL A 44 1.26 -12.29 -5.10
N GLU A 45 0.41 -11.41 -5.62
CA GLU A 45 0.22 -11.18 -7.07
C GLU A 45 1.34 -10.30 -7.67
N ASP A 46 1.65 -10.48 -8.96
CA ASP A 46 2.76 -9.82 -9.70
C ASP A 46 2.95 -8.33 -9.36
N ARG A 47 1.86 -7.53 -9.41
CA ARG A 47 1.93 -6.07 -9.23
C ARG A 47 2.35 -5.61 -7.83
N ALA A 48 2.04 -6.41 -6.84
CA ALA A 48 2.33 -6.05 -5.45
C ALA A 48 3.63 -6.69 -4.96
N SER A 49 4.24 -7.59 -5.74
CA SER A 49 5.48 -8.27 -5.36
C SER A 49 6.67 -7.32 -5.27
N GLU A 50 6.69 -6.24 -6.05
CA GLU A 50 7.81 -5.30 -6.06
C GLU A 50 8.06 -4.65 -4.69
N ILE A 51 7.00 -4.46 -3.89
CA ILE A 51 7.12 -3.80 -2.59
C ILE A 51 7.76 -4.69 -1.52
N ILE A 52 7.70 -6.02 -1.72
CA ILE A 52 8.19 -7.00 -0.76
C ILE A 52 9.34 -7.86 -1.30
N ARG A 53 9.70 -7.68 -2.57
CA ARG A 53 10.87 -8.38 -3.14
C ARG A 53 12.14 -7.89 -2.45
N ASP A 54 12.97 -8.83 -2.01
CA ASP A 54 14.19 -8.57 -1.24
C ASP A 54 13.94 -7.90 0.13
N HIS A 55 12.75 -8.11 0.71
CA HIS A 55 12.43 -7.57 2.03
C HIS A 55 13.23 -8.33 3.10
N PRO A 56 13.92 -7.62 4.02
CA PRO A 56 14.82 -8.25 4.99
C PRO A 56 14.12 -9.22 5.96
N ASP A 57 12.82 -9.02 6.21
CA ASP A 57 12.02 -9.89 7.08
C ASP A 57 11.42 -11.11 6.35
N LEU A 58 11.70 -11.30 5.02
CA LEU A 58 11.22 -12.42 4.21
C LEU A 58 12.37 -13.29 3.72
N ASP A 59 12.13 -14.60 3.67
CA ASP A 59 13.06 -15.56 3.10
C ASP A 59 12.65 -15.96 1.67
N GLU A 60 11.35 -16.02 1.37
CA GLU A 60 10.87 -16.35 0.02
C GLU A 60 9.64 -15.49 -0.35
N VAL A 61 9.58 -15.05 -1.61
CA VAL A 61 8.40 -14.43 -2.21
C VAL A 61 7.89 -15.32 -3.34
N ILE A 62 6.68 -15.85 -3.17
CA ILE A 62 6.02 -16.67 -4.21
C ILE A 62 5.06 -15.77 -4.98
N ILE A 63 5.29 -15.62 -6.28
CA ILE A 63 4.45 -14.80 -7.15
C ILE A 63 3.31 -15.64 -7.72
N TYR A 64 2.05 -15.23 -7.45
CA TYR A 64 0.86 -15.80 -8.06
C TYR A 64 0.58 -15.12 -9.42
N PRO A 65 0.83 -15.80 -10.56
CA PRO A 65 0.82 -15.18 -11.89
C PRO A 65 -0.59 -15.06 -12.47
N ARG A 66 -1.52 -14.47 -11.71
CA ARG A 66 -2.95 -14.39 -12.02
C ARG A 66 -3.24 -13.86 -13.42
N LYS A 67 -2.58 -12.76 -13.81
CA LYS A 67 -2.86 -12.13 -15.12
C LYS A 67 -2.41 -13.00 -16.28
N LYS A 68 -1.25 -13.68 -16.14
CA LYS A 68 -0.74 -14.62 -17.13
C LYS A 68 -1.75 -15.72 -17.36
N TRP A 69 -2.29 -16.30 -16.29
CA TRP A 69 -3.25 -17.40 -16.37
C TRP A 69 -4.61 -16.96 -16.91
N GLN A 70 -5.15 -15.83 -16.46
CA GLN A 70 -6.41 -15.29 -16.98
C GLN A 70 -6.32 -15.01 -18.52
N ARG A 71 -5.21 -14.46 -19.00
CA ARG A 71 -4.99 -14.24 -20.45
C ARG A 71 -4.76 -15.54 -21.21
N GLY A 72 -4.13 -16.53 -20.56
CA GLY A 72 -3.83 -17.82 -21.19
C GLY A 72 -5.07 -18.70 -21.38
N ILE A 73 -6.00 -18.69 -20.42
CA ILE A 73 -7.27 -19.44 -20.50
C ILE A 73 -8.14 -18.95 -21.66
N LEU A 74 -8.09 -17.65 -21.97
CA LEU A 74 -8.86 -17.05 -23.07
C LEU A 74 -8.30 -17.40 -24.47
N LYS A 75 -7.11 -18.02 -24.56
CA LYS A 75 -6.47 -18.43 -25.82
C LYS A 75 -6.43 -19.96 -25.89
N VAL A 76 -7.33 -20.53 -26.70
CA VAL A 76 -7.54 -21.98 -26.84
C VAL A 76 -6.24 -22.79 -26.99
N ASN A 77 -5.28 -22.31 -27.79
CA ASN A 77 -3.99 -22.99 -28.03
C ASN A 77 -2.99 -22.92 -26.86
N ARG A 78 -3.29 -22.24 -25.76
CA ARG A 78 -2.40 -22.11 -24.58
C ARG A 78 -3.03 -22.67 -23.30
N SER A 79 -4.24 -23.18 -23.36
CA SER A 79 -4.98 -23.64 -22.19
C SER A 79 -4.29 -24.82 -21.46
N LEU A 80 -3.75 -25.80 -22.21
CA LEU A 80 -3.06 -26.96 -21.63
C LEU A 80 -1.78 -26.55 -20.87
N ASN A 81 -0.99 -25.63 -21.42
CA ASN A 81 0.21 -25.13 -20.76
C ASN A 81 -0.14 -24.36 -19.47
N VAL A 82 -1.20 -23.57 -19.48
CA VAL A 82 -1.67 -22.83 -18.30
C VAL A 82 -2.16 -23.79 -17.21
N ILE A 83 -2.86 -24.86 -17.58
CA ILE A 83 -3.31 -25.89 -16.64
C ILE A 83 -2.09 -26.57 -16.00
N SER A 84 -1.11 -26.99 -16.81
CA SER A 84 0.12 -27.63 -16.32
C SER A 84 0.92 -26.70 -15.39
N GLU A 85 1.10 -25.43 -15.76
CA GLU A 85 1.75 -24.42 -14.92
C GLU A 85 0.98 -24.22 -13.60
N THR A 86 -0.35 -24.14 -13.65
CA THR A 86 -1.21 -23.97 -12.47
C THR A 86 -1.09 -25.17 -11.53
N LEU A 87 -1.14 -26.38 -12.06
CA LEU A 87 -0.97 -27.60 -11.28
C LEU A 87 0.43 -27.69 -10.65
N SER A 88 1.46 -27.34 -11.42
CA SER A 88 2.85 -27.30 -10.94
C SER A 88 3.02 -26.29 -9.81
N PHE A 89 2.42 -25.09 -9.93
CA PHE A 89 2.42 -24.07 -8.89
C PHE A 89 1.76 -24.56 -7.59
N TYR A 90 0.57 -25.14 -7.68
CA TYR A 90 -0.12 -25.68 -6.51
C TYR A 90 0.61 -26.85 -5.88
N LYS A 91 1.24 -27.71 -6.71
CA LYS A 91 2.09 -28.80 -6.22
C LYS A 91 3.32 -28.28 -5.47
N LYS A 92 3.96 -27.20 -5.98
CA LYS A 92 5.06 -26.53 -5.28
C LYS A 92 4.57 -25.95 -3.94
N LEU A 93 3.46 -25.23 -3.94
CA LEU A 93 2.89 -24.63 -2.72
C LEU A 93 2.59 -25.68 -1.64
N ARG A 94 2.09 -26.86 -2.03
CA ARG A 94 1.82 -27.96 -1.10
C ARG A 94 3.08 -28.65 -0.58
N ARG A 95 4.15 -28.72 -1.39
CA ARG A 95 5.41 -29.40 -1.03
C ARG A 95 6.26 -28.63 0.00
N ASN A 96 6.02 -27.34 0.17
CA ASN A 96 6.78 -26.52 1.11
C ASN A 96 6.47 -26.80 2.58
N HIS A 97 5.45 -27.62 2.87
CA HIS A 97 5.10 -28.08 4.23
C HIS A 97 5.10 -26.96 5.28
N TYR A 98 4.17 -26.00 5.13
CA TYR A 98 4.05 -24.88 6.08
C TYR A 98 3.47 -25.35 7.41
N ASP A 99 4.15 -25.00 8.52
CA ASP A 99 3.68 -25.24 9.89
C ASP A 99 2.56 -24.28 10.27
N LEU A 100 2.62 -23.06 9.75
CA LEU A 100 1.65 -22.00 9.98
C LEU A 100 1.34 -21.26 8.69
N VAL A 101 0.06 -21.07 8.39
CA VAL A 101 -0.43 -20.24 7.28
C VAL A 101 -1.26 -19.11 7.85
N ILE A 102 -0.96 -17.86 7.50
CA ILE A 102 -1.71 -16.69 7.95
C ILE A 102 -2.34 -15.98 6.76
N ASP A 103 -3.67 -16.01 6.70
CA ASP A 103 -4.45 -15.40 5.62
C ASP A 103 -4.88 -13.97 5.96
N PHE A 104 -4.08 -13.00 5.51
CA PHE A 104 -4.42 -11.57 5.58
C PHE A 104 -5.36 -11.12 4.46
N GLN A 105 -5.63 -11.95 3.46
CA GLN A 105 -6.48 -11.60 2.32
C GLN A 105 -7.95 -11.78 2.63
N GLY A 106 -8.36 -12.91 3.17
CA GLY A 106 -9.72 -13.20 3.63
C GLY A 106 -10.78 -13.23 2.52
N ASN A 107 -10.53 -13.87 1.37
CA ASN A 107 -11.50 -14.06 0.30
C ASN A 107 -11.39 -15.46 -0.33
N LEU A 108 -12.24 -15.78 -1.32
CA LEU A 108 -12.28 -17.11 -1.95
C LEU A 108 -10.93 -17.51 -2.57
N LYS A 109 -10.19 -16.55 -3.16
CA LYS A 109 -8.88 -16.87 -3.75
C LYS A 109 -7.89 -17.36 -2.71
N SER A 110 -7.79 -16.66 -1.58
CA SER A 110 -6.91 -17.07 -0.49
C SER A 110 -7.42 -18.32 0.20
N ALA A 111 -8.74 -18.56 0.24
CA ALA A 111 -9.31 -19.81 0.74
C ALA A 111 -8.79 -21.03 -0.03
N VAL A 112 -8.77 -20.94 -1.37
CA VAL A 112 -8.21 -22.02 -2.22
C VAL A 112 -6.72 -22.23 -1.91
N MET A 113 -5.92 -21.16 -1.77
CA MET A 113 -4.50 -21.27 -1.42
C MET A 113 -4.32 -21.91 -0.04
N ASN A 114 -5.07 -21.47 0.97
CA ASN A 114 -5.09 -22.06 2.30
C ASN A 114 -5.29 -23.59 2.26
N MET A 115 -6.31 -24.04 1.53
CA MET A 115 -6.64 -25.46 1.42
C MET A 115 -5.54 -26.26 0.73
N ILE A 116 -4.94 -25.71 -0.34
CA ILE A 116 -3.89 -26.36 -1.12
C ILE A 116 -2.61 -26.58 -0.30
N THR A 117 -2.25 -25.67 0.60
CA THR A 117 -1.06 -25.85 1.47
C THR A 117 -1.09 -27.14 2.26
N GLY A 118 -2.28 -27.60 2.64
CA GLY A 118 -2.45 -28.78 3.50
C GLY A 118 -1.97 -28.59 4.93
N SER A 119 -1.58 -27.36 5.33
CA SER A 119 -1.20 -27.06 6.70
C SER A 119 -2.35 -27.33 7.68
N ARG A 120 -2.02 -27.81 8.87
CA ARG A 120 -2.98 -28.04 9.96
C ARG A 120 -3.26 -26.78 10.79
N ASN A 121 -2.38 -25.79 10.70
CA ASN A 121 -2.51 -24.52 11.43
C ASN A 121 -2.71 -23.38 10.41
N ARG A 122 -3.98 -23.12 10.09
CA ARG A 122 -4.36 -22.02 9.20
C ARG A 122 -5.14 -20.98 9.99
N LEU A 123 -4.58 -19.79 10.10
CA LEU A 123 -5.14 -18.65 10.81
C LEU A 123 -5.71 -17.63 9.81
N GLY A 124 -6.89 -17.14 10.05
CA GLY A 124 -7.52 -16.12 9.21
C GLY A 124 -8.58 -15.33 9.98
N PHE A 125 -9.34 -14.50 9.27
CA PHE A 125 -10.42 -13.72 9.88
C PHE A 125 -11.68 -14.58 10.02
N GLY A 126 -12.36 -14.47 11.15
CA GLY A 126 -13.61 -15.15 11.42
C GLY A 126 -14.79 -14.62 10.61
N LYS A 127 -15.94 -15.28 10.76
CA LYS A 127 -17.21 -14.93 10.09
C LYS A 127 -17.56 -13.46 10.34
N GLY A 128 -17.89 -12.73 9.28
CA GLY A 128 -18.20 -11.29 9.33
C GLY A 128 -17.00 -10.35 9.14
N TYR A 129 -15.77 -10.86 9.20
CA TYR A 129 -14.53 -10.11 8.98
C TYR A 129 -13.76 -10.53 7.73
N CYS A 130 -14.13 -11.64 7.10
CA CYS A 130 -13.68 -12.10 5.78
C CYS A 130 -14.83 -12.06 4.76
N LYS A 131 -14.55 -12.40 3.50
CA LYS A 131 -15.52 -12.45 2.40
C LYS A 131 -15.66 -13.88 1.88
N GLU A 132 -16.76 -14.13 1.16
CA GLU A 132 -16.93 -15.34 0.31
C GLU A 132 -16.66 -16.64 1.07
N LEU A 133 -17.14 -16.74 2.33
CA LEU A 133 -16.99 -17.90 3.20
C LEU A 133 -15.52 -18.32 3.47
N ASN A 134 -14.56 -17.42 3.29
CA ASN A 134 -13.14 -17.72 3.47
C ASN A 134 -12.82 -18.35 4.84
N TYR A 135 -13.55 -17.97 5.90
CA TYR A 135 -13.37 -18.53 7.25
C TYR A 135 -13.47 -20.06 7.32
N LEU A 136 -14.11 -20.70 6.34
CA LEU A 136 -14.18 -22.17 6.27
C LEU A 136 -12.86 -22.83 5.86
N SER A 137 -11.91 -22.05 5.31
CA SER A 137 -10.60 -22.53 4.89
C SER A 137 -9.53 -22.48 6.00
N THR A 138 -9.87 -21.90 7.16
CA THR A 138 -8.95 -21.70 8.29
C THR A 138 -9.51 -22.39 9.54
N GLN A 139 -8.64 -22.89 10.43
CA GLN A 139 -9.03 -23.51 11.69
C GLN A 139 -9.08 -22.51 12.83
N HIS A 140 -8.22 -21.48 12.77
CA HIS A 140 -8.11 -20.46 13.80
C HIS A 140 -8.58 -19.12 13.25
N HIS A 141 -9.33 -18.37 14.07
CA HIS A 141 -10.05 -17.20 13.61
C HIS A 141 -9.81 -16.00 14.51
N ALA A 142 -9.30 -14.91 13.92
CA ALA A 142 -9.25 -13.62 14.60
C ALA A 142 -10.57 -12.85 14.41
N TYR A 143 -10.98 -12.19 15.47
CA TYR A 143 -12.15 -11.30 15.51
C TYR A 143 -11.70 -9.90 15.92
N PRO A 144 -11.40 -9.01 14.96
CA PRO A 144 -11.02 -7.62 15.25
C PRO A 144 -12.04 -6.89 16.12
N ALA A 145 -11.60 -5.94 16.93
CA ALA A 145 -12.41 -5.27 17.95
C ALA A 145 -13.59 -4.42 17.41
N GLY A 146 -13.81 -4.40 16.10
CA GLY A 146 -14.94 -3.72 15.48
C GLY A 146 -14.88 -3.76 13.96
N LYS A 147 -15.97 -3.32 13.32
CA LYS A 147 -16.06 -3.26 11.85
C LYS A 147 -15.39 -2.01 11.27
N LYS A 148 -15.31 -0.93 12.03
CA LYS A 148 -14.61 0.33 11.67
C LYS A 148 -13.25 0.39 12.35
N ILE A 149 -12.41 -0.58 12.05
CA ILE A 149 -11.04 -0.66 12.55
C ILE A 149 -10.06 -0.37 11.42
N HIS A 150 -8.97 0.31 11.73
CA HIS A 150 -7.91 0.58 10.76
C HIS A 150 -7.36 -0.71 10.14
N ARG A 151 -6.96 -0.68 8.87
CA ARG A 151 -6.48 -1.87 8.15
C ARG A 151 -5.27 -2.52 8.80
N ILE A 152 -4.34 -1.74 9.32
CA ILE A 152 -3.17 -2.25 10.07
C ILE A 152 -3.64 -2.95 11.35
N GLU A 153 -4.49 -2.31 12.15
CA GLU A 153 -5.03 -2.90 13.37
C GLU A 153 -5.80 -4.20 13.11
N LYS A 154 -6.56 -4.22 12.00
CA LYS A 154 -7.24 -5.43 11.56
C LYS A 154 -6.24 -6.54 11.26
N ASN A 155 -5.13 -6.24 10.58
CA ASN A 155 -4.10 -7.23 10.28
C ASN A 155 -3.36 -7.67 11.54
N LEU A 156 -3.02 -6.74 12.43
CA LEU A 156 -2.37 -7.04 13.70
C LEU A 156 -3.23 -7.95 14.61
N SER A 157 -4.57 -7.87 14.49
CA SER A 157 -5.45 -8.75 15.28
C SER A 157 -5.25 -10.24 15.00
N LEU A 158 -4.72 -10.62 13.83
CA LEU A 158 -4.34 -12.02 13.55
C LEU A 158 -3.18 -12.47 14.45
N LEU A 159 -2.23 -11.58 14.73
CA LEU A 159 -1.06 -11.93 15.54
C LEU A 159 -1.40 -12.10 17.02
N LYS A 160 -2.47 -11.47 17.51
CA LYS A 160 -2.98 -11.69 18.88
C LYS A 160 -3.38 -13.15 19.12
N GLU A 161 -3.86 -13.84 18.09
CA GLU A 161 -4.19 -15.27 18.15
C GLU A 161 -2.95 -16.16 18.32
N LEU A 162 -1.76 -15.60 18.08
CA LEU A 162 -0.45 -16.25 18.27
C LEU A 162 0.23 -15.83 19.57
N ASP A 163 -0.49 -15.13 20.46
CA ASP A 163 0.02 -14.55 21.72
C ASP A 163 1.17 -13.54 21.50
N ILE A 164 1.17 -12.88 20.31
CA ILE A 164 2.14 -11.83 19.98
C ILE A 164 1.59 -10.48 20.40
N GLU A 165 2.38 -9.71 21.15
CA GLU A 165 2.08 -8.31 21.41
C GLU A 165 2.08 -7.51 20.11
N THR A 166 0.99 -6.74 19.89
CA THR A 166 0.76 -6.04 18.63
C THR A 166 1.06 -4.54 18.70
N ASN A 167 2.10 -4.17 19.44
CA ASN A 167 2.62 -2.81 19.43
C ASN A 167 3.17 -2.51 18.03
N PHE A 168 2.74 -1.40 17.46
CA PHE A 168 3.15 -1.03 16.12
C PHE A 168 4.66 -0.88 16.04
N GLN A 169 5.28 -1.60 15.12
CA GLN A 169 6.67 -1.44 14.73
C GLN A 169 6.71 -0.98 13.28
N ARG A 170 7.46 0.07 13.01
CA ARG A 170 7.64 0.60 11.66
C ARG A 170 8.42 -0.41 10.83
N PRO A 171 7.85 -0.91 9.72
CA PRO A 171 8.56 -1.81 8.83
C PRO A 171 9.59 -1.05 7.98
N GLU A 172 10.58 -1.76 7.51
CA GLU A 172 11.45 -1.28 6.46
C GLU A 172 10.79 -1.50 5.09
N LEU A 173 11.12 -0.64 4.13
CA LEU A 173 10.79 -0.84 2.72
C LEU A 173 12.11 -0.98 1.96
N PRO A 174 12.31 -2.11 1.27
CA PRO A 174 13.59 -2.38 0.61
C PRO A 174 13.79 -1.44 -0.58
N VAL A 175 14.96 -0.85 -0.64
CA VAL A 175 15.49 -0.12 -1.80
C VAL A 175 16.87 -0.69 -2.12
N THR A 176 17.26 -0.65 -3.39
CA THR A 176 18.58 -1.08 -3.82
C THR A 176 19.52 0.12 -3.93
N ARG A 177 20.82 -0.14 -3.94
CA ARG A 177 21.81 0.92 -4.16
C ARG A 177 21.61 1.63 -5.50
N ASP A 178 21.23 0.91 -6.53
CA ASP A 178 20.95 1.49 -7.86
C ASP A 178 19.72 2.42 -7.81
N ASP A 179 18.68 2.06 -7.01
CA ASP A 179 17.51 2.92 -6.81
C ASP A 179 17.90 4.20 -6.05
N GLU A 180 18.74 4.09 -5.02
CA GLU A 180 19.27 5.24 -4.26
C GLU A 180 20.10 6.17 -5.15
N GLU A 181 21.01 5.63 -5.96
CA GLU A 181 21.85 6.40 -6.87
C GLU A 181 21.01 7.10 -7.95
N TYR A 182 20.05 6.40 -8.54
CA TYR A 182 19.15 6.98 -9.53
C TYR A 182 18.38 8.19 -8.99
N ILE A 183 17.83 8.08 -7.79
CA ILE A 183 17.07 9.18 -7.17
C ILE A 183 18.00 10.29 -6.68
N SER A 184 19.17 9.98 -6.13
CA SER A 184 20.17 10.98 -5.72
C SER A 184 20.60 11.83 -6.91
N ASN A 185 20.94 11.23 -8.04
CA ASN A 185 21.31 11.94 -9.26
C ASN A 185 20.20 12.89 -9.76
N PHE A 186 18.93 12.45 -9.67
CA PHE A 186 17.80 13.30 -10.01
C PHE A 186 17.69 14.52 -9.08
N ILE A 187 17.76 14.30 -7.76
CA ILE A 187 17.63 15.37 -6.77
C ILE A 187 18.79 16.35 -6.88
N GLU A 188 20.03 15.88 -6.93
CA GLU A 188 21.25 16.71 -7.03
C GLU A 188 21.29 17.55 -8.30
N GLY A 189 20.75 17.03 -9.41
CA GLY A 189 20.68 17.74 -10.68
C GLY A 189 19.56 18.76 -10.81
N ASN A 190 18.53 18.73 -9.94
CA ASN A 190 17.30 19.50 -10.15
C ASN A 190 16.81 20.28 -8.90
N ALA A 191 17.17 19.85 -7.70
CA ALA A 191 16.67 20.45 -6.46
C ALA A 191 17.75 21.25 -5.74
N ASP A 192 17.37 22.30 -5.04
CA ASP A 192 18.27 23.04 -4.15
C ASP A 192 18.47 22.22 -2.86
N PRO A 193 19.71 21.79 -2.56
CA PRO A 193 19.99 20.93 -1.41
C PRO A 193 19.74 21.61 -0.06
N SER A 194 19.64 22.94 -0.02
CA SER A 194 19.35 23.70 1.20
C SER A 194 17.86 23.78 1.55
N LEU A 195 16.98 23.41 0.61
CA LEU A 195 15.54 23.53 0.75
C LEU A 195 14.86 22.20 1.04
N PRO A 196 13.77 22.19 1.84
CA PRO A 196 12.99 20.98 2.08
C PRO A 196 12.33 20.48 0.81
N ILE A 197 12.18 19.16 0.69
CA ILE A 197 11.48 18.52 -0.41
C ILE A 197 10.04 18.26 -0.01
N ILE A 198 9.10 18.82 -0.75
CA ILE A 198 7.66 18.57 -0.62
C ILE A 198 7.20 17.77 -1.82
N ILE A 199 6.71 16.54 -1.58
CA ILE A 199 6.20 15.70 -2.66
C ILE A 199 4.69 15.85 -2.75
N ILE A 200 4.18 16.10 -3.96
CA ILE A 200 2.76 16.07 -4.30
C ILE A 200 2.51 14.92 -5.26
N HIS A 201 1.56 14.04 -4.93
CA HIS A 201 1.13 12.95 -5.81
C HIS A 201 -0.33 13.16 -6.25
N PRO A 202 -0.56 13.77 -7.41
CA PRO A 202 -1.91 14.04 -7.92
C PRO A 202 -2.57 12.81 -8.53
N GLY A 203 -1.79 11.75 -8.79
CA GLY A 203 -2.22 10.56 -9.49
C GLY A 203 -3.14 9.65 -8.67
N THR A 204 -3.90 8.86 -9.40
CA THR A 204 -4.65 7.72 -8.85
C THR A 204 -4.76 6.64 -9.91
N SER A 205 -4.85 5.39 -9.49
CA SER A 205 -5.02 4.31 -10.46
C SER A 205 -6.30 4.53 -11.30
N LYS A 206 -6.31 4.02 -12.53
CA LYS A 206 -7.47 4.08 -13.45
C LYS A 206 -8.81 3.68 -12.78
N PHE A 207 -8.78 2.75 -11.83
CA PHE A 207 -9.95 2.35 -11.05
C PHE A 207 -10.26 3.26 -9.85
N GLY A 208 -9.44 4.27 -9.62
CA GLY A 208 -9.55 5.23 -8.52
C GLY A 208 -9.98 6.63 -8.94
N SER A 209 -10.31 6.86 -10.21
CA SER A 209 -10.66 8.19 -10.75
C SER A 209 -11.77 8.91 -9.97
N PHE A 210 -12.72 8.16 -9.39
CA PHE A 210 -13.79 8.70 -8.56
C PHE A 210 -13.32 9.33 -7.22
N LYS A 211 -12.06 9.16 -6.87
CA LYS A 211 -11.42 9.72 -5.68
C LYS A 211 -10.24 10.65 -6.02
N GLN A 212 -10.14 11.03 -7.28
CA GLN A 212 -9.11 11.98 -7.73
C GLN A 212 -9.55 13.41 -7.40
N TRP A 213 -8.65 14.15 -6.79
CA TRP A 213 -8.84 15.59 -6.57
C TRP A 213 -8.57 16.32 -7.89
N PRO A 214 -9.31 17.40 -8.21
CA PRO A 214 -9.14 18.14 -9.46
C PRO A 214 -7.71 18.61 -9.68
N ALA A 215 -7.20 18.53 -10.92
CA ALA A 215 -5.83 18.90 -11.29
C ALA A 215 -5.56 20.39 -11.00
N GLU A 216 -6.54 21.25 -11.26
CA GLU A 216 -6.47 22.69 -11.01
C GLU A 216 -6.21 22.99 -9.52
N ASN A 217 -6.78 22.19 -8.63
CA ASN A 217 -6.58 22.35 -7.19
C ASN A 217 -5.14 21.98 -6.77
N TYR A 218 -4.51 21.00 -7.43
CA TYR A 218 -3.08 20.72 -7.20
C TYR A 218 -2.18 21.83 -7.70
N THR A 219 -2.52 22.46 -8.85
CA THR A 219 -1.82 23.65 -9.37
C THR A 219 -1.86 24.78 -8.36
N LEU A 220 -3.06 25.15 -7.89
CA LEU A 220 -3.25 26.22 -6.91
C LEU A 220 -2.53 25.90 -5.58
N LEU A 221 -2.63 24.68 -5.09
CA LEU A 221 -1.96 24.25 -3.86
C LEU A 221 -0.44 24.39 -3.98
N ALA A 222 0.15 23.93 -5.10
CA ALA A 222 1.59 23.99 -5.32
C ALA A 222 2.09 25.44 -5.39
N ASP A 223 1.33 26.34 -6.06
CA ASP A 223 1.61 27.76 -6.08
C ASP A 223 1.53 28.37 -4.68
N MET A 224 0.50 28.08 -3.90
CA MET A 224 0.36 28.56 -2.51
C MET A 224 1.52 28.11 -1.62
N ILE A 225 2.01 26.88 -1.82
CA ILE A 225 3.18 26.35 -1.09
C ILE A 225 4.43 27.17 -1.45
N LEU A 226 4.68 27.40 -2.74
CA LEU A 226 5.87 28.13 -3.22
C LEU A 226 5.82 29.62 -2.93
N ASP A 227 4.62 30.22 -2.88
CA ASP A 227 4.44 31.61 -2.43
C ASP A 227 4.84 31.80 -0.96
N ARG A 228 4.58 30.79 -0.12
CA ARG A 228 4.75 30.91 1.34
C ARG A 228 6.04 30.30 1.86
N HIS A 229 6.52 29.23 1.20
CA HIS A 229 7.67 28.46 1.65
C HIS A 229 8.75 28.38 0.56
N LYS A 230 10.00 28.57 0.96
CA LYS A 230 11.13 28.17 0.13
C LYS A 230 11.25 26.65 0.20
N ALA A 231 10.88 25.95 -0.85
CA ALA A 231 10.88 24.49 -0.90
C ALA A 231 11.09 23.97 -2.33
N ASN A 232 11.60 22.76 -2.45
CA ASN A 232 11.56 22.00 -3.68
C ASN A 232 10.21 21.27 -3.73
N VAL A 233 9.30 21.68 -4.60
CA VAL A 233 8.03 20.99 -4.83
C VAL A 233 8.21 20.01 -5.98
N ILE A 234 8.06 18.70 -5.71
CA ILE A 234 8.21 17.62 -6.68
C ILE A 234 6.88 16.93 -6.89
N LEU A 235 6.39 16.91 -8.13
CA LEU A 235 5.16 16.21 -8.50
C LEU A 235 5.49 14.79 -8.99
N THR A 236 5.02 13.78 -8.27
CA THR A 236 5.22 12.37 -8.65
C THR A 236 4.03 11.84 -9.46
N TRP A 237 4.31 10.84 -10.27
CA TRP A 237 3.32 10.23 -11.16
C TRP A 237 3.54 8.72 -11.29
N GLY A 238 2.47 8.00 -11.61
CA GLY A 238 2.49 6.60 -11.94
C GLY A 238 2.29 6.35 -13.45
N PRO A 239 2.29 5.08 -13.88
CA PRO A 239 2.12 4.74 -15.30
C PRO A 239 0.84 5.33 -15.90
N GLY A 240 0.99 6.19 -16.92
CA GLY A 240 -0.09 6.87 -17.61
C GLY A 240 -0.63 8.13 -16.94
N GLU A 241 0.10 8.70 -15.99
CA GLU A 241 -0.28 9.92 -15.24
C GLU A 241 0.63 11.11 -15.55
N VAL A 242 1.70 10.92 -16.33
CA VAL A 242 2.69 11.96 -16.63
C VAL A 242 2.09 13.19 -17.31
N ASP A 243 1.12 13.01 -18.21
CA ASP A 243 0.46 14.12 -18.90
C ASP A 243 -0.27 15.03 -17.92
N THR A 244 -0.96 14.46 -16.92
CA THR A 244 -1.63 15.22 -15.87
C THR A 244 -0.62 16.04 -15.04
N VAL A 245 0.53 15.47 -14.70
CA VAL A 245 1.58 16.21 -13.98
C VAL A 245 2.15 17.34 -14.82
N ASN A 246 2.39 17.09 -16.11
CA ASN A 246 2.88 18.11 -17.04
C ASN A 246 1.87 19.26 -17.23
N GLU A 247 0.58 18.95 -17.29
CA GLU A 247 -0.49 19.96 -17.34
C GLU A 247 -0.51 20.82 -16.06
N ILE A 248 -0.39 20.18 -14.87
CA ILE A 248 -0.32 20.90 -13.59
C ILE A 248 0.87 21.85 -13.60
N VAL A 249 2.07 21.35 -13.86
CA VAL A 249 3.30 22.16 -13.86
C VAL A 249 3.24 23.31 -14.87
N LYS A 250 2.73 23.05 -16.07
CA LYS A 250 2.56 24.10 -17.11
C LYS A 250 1.58 25.20 -16.71
N SER A 251 0.60 24.86 -15.89
CA SER A 251 -0.45 25.80 -15.44
C SER A 251 -0.09 26.58 -14.17
N MET A 252 1.05 26.23 -13.52
CA MET A 252 1.54 26.90 -12.32
C MET A 252 2.16 28.27 -12.64
N LYS A 253 2.09 29.18 -11.66
CA LYS A 253 2.79 30.47 -11.67
C LYS A 253 4.28 30.32 -11.30
N HIS A 254 4.57 29.34 -10.45
CA HIS A 254 5.90 29.03 -9.97
C HIS A 254 6.44 27.73 -10.61
N ASN A 255 7.75 27.54 -10.52
CA ASN A 255 8.39 26.31 -11.05
C ASN A 255 8.35 25.21 -9.99
N ALA A 256 7.60 24.15 -10.27
CA ALA A 256 7.72 22.87 -9.57
C ALA A 256 8.43 21.87 -10.48
N LEU A 257 8.99 20.82 -9.88
CA LEU A 257 9.73 19.78 -10.58
C LEU A 257 8.84 18.59 -10.87
N PRO A 258 8.58 18.21 -12.13
CA PRO A 258 8.11 16.87 -12.41
C PRO A 258 9.17 15.88 -11.93
N ALA A 259 8.74 14.83 -11.23
CA ALA A 259 9.67 13.78 -10.82
C ALA A 259 10.29 13.08 -12.03
N CYS A 260 11.46 12.47 -11.86
CA CYS A 260 11.96 11.50 -12.82
C CYS A 260 10.99 10.33 -12.96
N GLU A 261 11.06 9.61 -14.07
CA GLU A 261 10.31 8.38 -14.25
C GLU A 261 10.75 7.33 -13.21
N THR A 262 9.88 7.00 -12.27
CA THR A 262 10.13 5.89 -11.34
C THR A 262 9.72 4.58 -12.01
N LYS A 263 10.71 3.79 -12.43
CA LYS A 263 10.51 2.51 -13.13
C LYS A 263 10.06 1.39 -12.20
N SER A 264 10.21 1.59 -10.89
CA SER A 264 9.85 0.62 -9.85
C SER A 264 9.22 1.32 -8.64
N ILE A 265 8.50 0.56 -7.83
CA ILE A 265 8.00 1.04 -6.53
C ILE A 265 9.17 1.35 -5.59
N LYS A 266 10.31 0.67 -5.71
CA LYS A 266 11.51 0.92 -4.91
C LYS A 266 12.08 2.32 -5.17
N GLN A 267 12.16 2.75 -6.44
CA GLN A 267 12.57 4.12 -6.79
C GLN A 267 11.60 5.16 -6.26
N LEU A 268 10.29 4.93 -6.38
CA LEU A 268 9.30 5.82 -5.78
C LEU A 268 9.42 5.87 -4.25
N THR A 269 9.69 4.74 -3.61
CA THR A 269 9.92 4.65 -2.16
C THR A 269 11.14 5.48 -1.76
N GLU A 270 12.25 5.38 -2.49
CA GLU A 270 13.44 6.16 -2.21
C GLU A 270 13.20 7.66 -2.41
N LEU A 271 12.47 8.06 -3.46
CA LEU A 271 12.09 9.47 -3.64
C LEU A 271 11.24 9.98 -2.48
N ILE A 272 10.24 9.20 -2.04
CA ILE A 272 9.38 9.54 -0.89
C ILE A 272 10.21 9.64 0.40
N LYS A 273 11.20 8.79 0.60
CA LYS A 273 12.10 8.79 1.76
C LYS A 273 12.86 10.12 1.91
N ARG A 274 13.15 10.81 0.80
CA ARG A 274 13.79 12.13 0.79
C ARG A 274 12.84 13.27 1.13
N ALA A 275 11.54 13.02 1.20
CA ALA A 275 10.56 14.08 1.43
C ALA A 275 10.52 14.55 2.89
N THR A 276 10.40 15.85 3.05
CA THR A 276 10.04 16.50 4.31
C THR A 276 8.55 16.42 4.58
N LEU A 277 7.75 16.40 3.51
CA LEU A 277 6.29 16.34 3.55
C LEU A 277 5.79 15.66 2.28
N PHE A 278 4.77 14.81 2.43
CA PHE A 278 4.06 14.17 1.33
C PHE A 278 2.57 14.61 1.30
N ILE A 279 2.07 14.92 0.11
CA ILE A 279 0.67 15.34 -0.10
C ILE A 279 0.06 14.47 -1.18
N GLY A 280 -1.12 13.90 -0.92
CA GLY A 280 -1.81 13.08 -1.93
C GLY A 280 -3.12 12.47 -1.44
N GLY A 281 -3.83 11.82 -2.36
CA GLY A 281 -5.06 11.09 -2.07
C GLY A 281 -4.81 9.69 -1.48
N ASP A 282 -5.90 8.97 -1.15
CA ASP A 282 -5.89 7.55 -0.72
C ASP A 282 -5.33 6.63 -1.81
N THR A 283 -4.00 6.55 -1.92
CA THR A 283 -3.25 5.80 -2.95
C THR A 283 -2.07 5.05 -2.35
N GLY A 284 -1.44 4.17 -3.13
CA GLY A 284 -0.24 3.44 -2.70
C GLY A 284 0.89 4.33 -2.18
N PRO A 285 1.27 5.39 -2.92
CA PRO A 285 2.30 6.34 -2.48
C PRO A 285 2.03 7.00 -1.12
N LEU A 286 0.78 7.37 -0.84
CA LEU A 286 0.40 7.91 0.48
C LEU A 286 0.66 6.89 1.61
N HIS A 287 0.33 5.61 1.37
CA HIS A 287 0.57 4.56 2.35
C HIS A 287 2.06 4.27 2.53
N ILE A 288 2.87 4.37 1.47
CA ILE A 288 4.33 4.30 1.55
C ILE A 288 4.86 5.43 2.45
N ALA A 289 4.50 6.68 2.17
CA ALA A 289 4.92 7.83 2.96
C ALA A 289 4.54 7.68 4.44
N SER A 290 3.28 7.31 4.70
CA SER A 290 2.77 7.12 6.06
C SER A 290 3.53 6.03 6.82
N ILE A 291 3.70 4.84 6.21
CA ILE A 291 4.35 3.71 6.91
C ILE A 291 5.83 3.98 7.19
N MET A 292 6.48 4.80 6.35
CA MET A 292 7.86 5.26 6.55
C MET A 292 7.96 6.38 7.59
N GLY A 293 6.83 6.95 8.06
CA GLY A 293 6.79 8.04 9.03
C GLY A 293 7.09 9.41 8.46
N ILE A 294 7.01 9.57 7.15
CA ILE A 294 7.07 10.88 6.52
C ILE A 294 5.79 11.64 6.90
N PRO A 295 5.86 12.91 7.31
CA PRO A 295 4.68 13.74 7.52
C PRO A 295 3.78 13.76 6.29
N VAL A 296 2.45 13.60 6.49
CA VAL A 296 1.51 13.42 5.38
C VAL A 296 0.33 14.36 5.50
N VAL A 297 -0.03 15.04 4.40
CA VAL A 297 -1.36 15.62 4.21
C VAL A 297 -2.15 14.73 3.26
N GLY A 298 -3.11 14.00 3.82
CA GLY A 298 -3.94 13.04 3.07
C GLY A 298 -5.28 13.65 2.66
N ILE A 299 -5.61 13.60 1.36
CA ILE A 299 -6.86 14.11 0.79
C ILE A 299 -7.84 12.95 0.66
N TYR A 300 -8.96 13.01 1.40
CA TYR A 300 -9.93 11.93 1.48
C TYR A 300 -11.33 12.40 1.13
N GLY A 301 -11.94 11.76 0.15
CA GLY A 301 -13.33 11.97 -0.23
C GLY A 301 -14.20 10.76 0.11
N PRO A 302 -14.27 9.76 -0.79
CA PRO A 302 -15.23 8.65 -0.65
C PRO A 302 -14.80 7.59 0.37
N LYS A 303 -13.53 7.55 0.79
CA LYS A 303 -13.03 6.55 1.73
C LYS A 303 -13.03 7.08 3.16
N ASP A 304 -13.30 6.16 4.11
CA ASP A 304 -13.23 6.48 5.54
C ASP A 304 -11.76 6.46 5.99
N PRO A 305 -11.19 7.61 6.39
CA PRO A 305 -9.80 7.66 6.84
C PRO A 305 -9.56 6.92 8.16
N ALA A 306 -10.58 6.69 8.97
CA ALA A 306 -10.44 5.85 10.16
C ALA A 306 -10.11 4.38 9.81
N ILE A 307 -10.42 3.94 8.58
CA ILE A 307 -10.14 2.58 8.10
C ILE A 307 -8.93 2.54 7.17
N TYR A 308 -8.77 3.56 6.33
CA TYR A 308 -7.80 3.60 5.23
C TYR A 308 -6.82 4.78 5.31
N GLY A 309 -6.86 5.57 6.38
CA GLY A 309 -6.01 6.74 6.53
C GLY A 309 -4.53 6.43 6.74
N PRO A 310 -3.71 7.47 6.86
CA PRO A 310 -2.35 7.32 7.37
C PRO A 310 -2.38 6.70 8.78
N TYR A 311 -1.40 5.88 9.07
CA TYR A 311 -1.29 5.19 10.35
C TYR A 311 0.06 5.53 10.98
N ASP A 312 0.04 5.80 12.27
CA ASP A 312 1.22 6.17 13.05
C ASP A 312 2.06 7.32 12.46
N GLY A 313 2.26 8.34 13.21
CA GLY A 313 3.07 9.47 12.82
C GLY A 313 2.30 10.77 12.68
N THR A 314 2.94 11.71 12.03
CA THR A 314 2.43 13.06 11.86
C THR A 314 1.62 13.13 10.58
N ALA A 315 0.31 12.99 10.69
CA ALA A 315 -0.58 13.06 9.54
C ALA A 315 -1.73 14.04 9.79
N ILE A 316 -2.10 14.77 8.75
CA ILE A 316 -3.31 15.57 8.70
C ILE A 316 -4.18 15.02 7.57
N VAL A 317 -5.41 14.68 7.91
CA VAL A 317 -6.40 14.21 6.95
C VAL A 317 -7.36 15.33 6.63
N ILE A 318 -7.47 15.67 5.36
CA ILE A 318 -8.42 16.64 4.84
C ILE A 318 -9.59 15.90 4.23
N LYS A 319 -10.77 16.13 4.79
CA LYS A 319 -12.04 15.53 4.35
C LYS A 319 -13.17 16.52 4.59
N LYS A 320 -14.14 16.56 3.70
CA LYS A 320 -15.39 17.29 3.89
C LYS A 320 -16.53 16.34 4.25
N ASP A 321 -17.38 16.78 5.15
CA ASP A 321 -18.60 16.04 5.48
C ASP A 321 -19.64 16.28 4.39
N VAL A 322 -19.92 15.23 3.64
CA VAL A 322 -20.97 15.19 2.62
C VAL A 322 -21.87 13.98 2.86
N PRO A 323 -23.18 14.06 2.55
CA PRO A 323 -24.15 13.03 2.93
C PRO A 323 -23.83 11.62 2.35
N CYS A 324 -23.12 11.56 1.22
CA CYS A 324 -22.77 10.31 0.55
C CYS A 324 -21.40 9.72 0.95
N SER A 325 -20.64 10.36 1.83
CA SER A 325 -19.33 9.87 2.29
C SER A 325 -19.38 9.44 3.77
N PRO A 326 -18.79 8.29 4.14
CA PRO A 326 -18.00 7.37 3.32
C PRO A 326 -18.83 6.53 2.34
N CYS A 327 -18.27 6.26 1.14
CA CYS A 327 -18.97 5.66 0.02
C CYS A 327 -18.35 4.32 -0.40
N ARG A 328 -19.21 3.39 -0.84
CA ARG A 328 -18.79 2.08 -1.37
C ARG A 328 -18.79 1.99 -2.91
N LYS A 329 -19.30 3.02 -3.58
CA LYS A 329 -19.35 3.07 -5.04
C LYS A 329 -17.92 3.12 -5.61
N ARG A 330 -17.74 2.56 -6.80
CA ARG A 330 -16.46 2.57 -7.53
C ARG A 330 -16.49 3.50 -8.74
N THR A 331 -17.62 4.11 -9.00
CA THR A 331 -17.84 5.10 -10.04
C THR A 331 -18.76 6.18 -9.47
N CYS A 332 -18.50 7.43 -9.83
CA CYS A 332 -19.31 8.57 -9.40
C CYS A 332 -19.34 9.59 -10.54
N GLY A 333 -20.53 10.04 -10.94
CA GLY A 333 -20.69 11.09 -11.95
C GLY A 333 -20.46 12.50 -11.38
N ASP A 334 -20.67 12.67 -10.07
CA ASP A 334 -20.45 13.95 -9.37
C ASP A 334 -19.72 13.67 -8.03
N PRO A 335 -18.40 13.71 -8.00
CA PRO A 335 -17.61 13.43 -6.81
C PRO A 335 -17.54 14.65 -5.85
N ILE A 336 -18.70 15.14 -5.36
CA ILE A 336 -18.78 16.30 -4.45
C ILE A 336 -17.86 16.17 -3.24
N CYS A 337 -17.62 14.96 -2.75
CA CYS A 337 -16.70 14.70 -1.65
C CYS A 337 -15.24 15.03 -1.96
N MET A 338 -14.87 15.17 -3.23
CA MET A 338 -13.55 15.59 -3.70
C MET A 338 -13.55 17.06 -4.14
N SER A 339 -14.57 17.49 -4.91
CA SER A 339 -14.63 18.84 -5.48
C SER A 339 -14.87 19.92 -4.42
N THR A 340 -15.47 19.59 -3.28
CA THR A 340 -15.67 20.52 -2.17
C THR A 340 -14.43 20.73 -1.28
N ILE A 341 -13.39 19.91 -1.44
CA ILE A 341 -12.10 20.14 -0.75
C ILE A 341 -11.36 21.24 -1.52
N LEU A 342 -11.16 22.38 -0.88
CA LEU A 342 -10.50 23.53 -1.48
C LEU A 342 -8.96 23.44 -1.29
N PRO A 343 -8.15 24.07 -2.17
CA PRO A 343 -6.70 24.18 -1.99
C PRO A 343 -6.30 24.75 -0.64
N GLU A 344 -7.03 25.73 -0.12
CA GLU A 344 -6.81 26.37 1.17
C GLU A 344 -7.00 25.39 2.34
N ASP A 345 -7.91 24.42 2.21
CA ASP A 345 -8.10 23.39 3.24
C ASP A 345 -6.85 22.52 3.36
N VAL A 346 -6.29 22.11 2.20
CA VAL A 346 -5.07 21.29 2.13
C VAL A 346 -3.86 22.09 2.57
N PHE A 347 -3.74 23.34 2.12
CA PHE A 347 -2.67 24.25 2.48
C PHE A 347 -2.59 24.49 3.99
N ARG A 348 -3.73 24.69 4.68
CA ARG A 348 -3.75 24.75 6.15
C ARG A 348 -3.17 23.51 6.81
N GLY A 349 -3.34 22.34 6.19
CA GLY A 349 -2.70 21.10 6.65
C GLY A 349 -1.18 21.13 6.45
N VAL A 350 -0.71 21.65 5.33
CA VAL A 350 0.71 21.86 5.05
C VAL A 350 1.34 22.80 6.09
N GLU A 351 0.74 23.97 6.31
CA GLU A 351 1.20 24.95 7.30
C GLU A 351 1.40 24.33 8.69
N LYS A 352 0.40 23.57 9.17
CA LYS A 352 0.46 22.92 10.48
C LYS A 352 1.60 21.90 10.60
N LEU A 353 1.97 21.23 9.51
CA LEU A 353 3.07 20.26 9.53
C LEU A 353 4.44 20.91 9.36
N MET A 354 4.52 22.01 8.60
CA MET A 354 5.76 22.76 8.39
C MET A 354 6.16 23.59 9.63
N GLN A 355 5.20 24.04 10.44
CA GLN A 355 5.46 24.80 11.68
C GLN A 355 5.92 23.93 12.87
N LYS A 356 5.74 22.61 12.81
CA LYS A 356 6.12 21.67 13.88
C LYS A 356 7.60 21.26 13.83
N LYS A 357 8.35 21.76 12.91
CA LYS A 357 9.80 21.58 12.77
C LYS A 357 10.52 22.84 13.17
#